data_3ada3008104760b11ca31474263fccdb
#
_entry.id   3ada3008104760b11ca31474263fccdb
#
_cell.length_a   1.000
_cell.length_b   1.000
_cell.length_c   1.000
_cell.angle_alpha   90.00
_cell.angle_beta   90.00
_cell.angle_gamma   90.00
#
_symmetry.space_group_name_H-M   'P 1'
#
loop_
_entity.id
_entity.type
_entity.pdbx_description
1 polymer ?
#
loop_
_entity_poly.entity_id
_entity_poly.type
_entity_poly.pdbx_seq_one_letter_code
_entity_poly.pdbx_strand_id
1 'polypeptide(L)'
;VEKYQMEFKVYDGYKFSPLEHNDIGTEILKCYGVMDGLIFDDTLQRTAAMYLIYKTFAIANSYPAYEEFSGLGELDKFTQEVEPETMDLIYRLVKTIMRDKSHISLKIRQTIHFLNALKKGTIDSQKFLTRKISHREYFLCVDEDKDLRSMRDIQEYLPPSFFQIEIFMNRYENGGRVNDTPIPIEQMSAGERQYLYTFSTYIYHVLNLLSIQESHRVRYRNINLILDEVEICFHPEFQRRFVYELLGYIKRLFMNRNASFNILIATHSPFILSDIPQSNILYLEDGKMVMP
;
A
#
# COMPACT_ATOMS: atom_id res chain seq x y z
N VAL A 1 23.54 -2.59 -2.70
CA VAL A 1 23.30 -4.04 -2.69
C VAL A 1 21.84 -4.27 -2.34
N GLU A 2 21.12 -5.00 -3.18
CA GLU A 2 19.68 -5.23 -3.05
C GLU A 2 19.39 -6.21 -1.89
N LYS A 3 18.69 -5.72 -0.86
CA LYS A 3 18.37 -6.53 0.33
C LYS A 3 17.23 -7.50 0.12
N TYR A 4 16.34 -7.24 -0.83
CA TYR A 4 15.23 -8.13 -1.15
C TYR A 4 14.88 -8.11 -2.64
N GLN A 5 14.20 -9.16 -3.07
CA GLN A 5 13.65 -9.35 -4.40
C GLN A 5 12.16 -9.65 -4.29
N MET A 6 11.41 -9.38 -5.34
CA MET A 6 9.99 -9.63 -5.42
C MET A 6 9.67 -10.53 -6.61
N GLU A 7 8.72 -11.42 -6.43
CA GLU A 7 8.09 -12.20 -7.50
C GLU A 7 6.62 -11.81 -7.56
N PHE A 8 6.12 -11.61 -8.77
CA PHE A 8 4.76 -11.15 -9.00
C PHE A 8 3.93 -12.25 -9.64
N LYS A 9 2.75 -12.51 -9.08
CA LYS A 9 1.73 -13.37 -9.65
C LYS A 9 0.43 -12.60 -9.69
N VAL A 10 -0.33 -12.70 -10.79
CA VAL A 10 -1.67 -12.13 -10.84
C VAL A 10 -2.57 -12.91 -9.88
N TYR A 11 -3.28 -12.20 -9.03
CA TYR A 11 -4.19 -12.81 -8.07
C TYR A 11 -5.39 -13.45 -8.81
N ASP A 12 -5.61 -14.75 -8.59
CA ASP A 12 -6.63 -15.52 -9.31
C ASP A 12 -8.08 -15.02 -9.13
N GLY A 13 -8.32 -14.26 -8.06
CA GLY A 13 -9.62 -13.63 -7.80
C GLY A 13 -9.99 -12.50 -8.76
N TYR A 14 -9.03 -11.99 -9.52
CA TYR A 14 -9.27 -10.93 -10.53
C TYR A 14 -9.37 -11.52 -11.95
N LYS A 15 -10.33 -12.42 -12.16
CA LYS A 15 -10.70 -12.89 -13.49
C LYS A 15 -11.79 -12.00 -14.03
N PHE A 16 -11.47 -11.23 -15.06
CA PHE A 16 -12.40 -10.29 -15.67
C PHE A 16 -12.87 -10.81 -17.05
N SER A 17 -14.14 -10.55 -17.38
CA SER A 17 -14.66 -10.78 -18.73
C SER A 17 -13.96 -9.85 -19.72
N PRO A 18 -13.84 -10.24 -21.01
CA PRO A 18 -13.30 -9.37 -22.04
C PRO A 18 -14.08 -8.06 -22.12
N LEU A 19 -13.37 -6.94 -22.29
CA LEU A 19 -13.97 -5.66 -22.64
C LEU A 19 -14.47 -5.73 -24.10
N GLU A 20 -15.73 -5.41 -24.32
CA GLU A 20 -16.27 -5.18 -25.67
C GLU A 20 -16.14 -3.69 -26.02
N HIS A 21 -15.95 -3.36 -27.31
CA HIS A 21 -15.80 -1.98 -27.74
C HIS A 21 -17.10 -1.20 -27.51
N ASN A 22 -16.99 0.04 -26.99
CA ASN A 22 -18.06 1.00 -26.68
C ASN A 22 -18.83 0.79 -25.37
N ASP A 23 -18.22 0.19 -24.39
CA ASP A 23 -18.79 0.07 -23.08
C ASP A 23 -18.31 1.18 -22.09
N ILE A 24 -18.98 1.23 -20.94
CA ILE A 24 -18.63 2.14 -19.82
C ILE A 24 -17.16 2.01 -19.43
N GLY A 25 -16.61 0.81 -19.49
CA GLY A 25 -15.21 0.55 -19.16
C GLY A 25 -14.25 1.27 -20.08
N THR A 26 -14.53 1.26 -21.39
CA THR A 26 -13.74 2.00 -22.39
C THR A 26 -13.75 3.50 -22.10
N GLU A 27 -14.89 4.07 -21.76
CA GLU A 27 -15.00 5.49 -21.43
C GLU A 27 -14.26 5.86 -20.14
N ILE A 28 -14.31 5.00 -19.12
CA ILE A 28 -13.50 5.18 -17.90
C ILE A 28 -12.01 5.22 -18.23
N LEU A 29 -11.53 4.29 -19.08
CA LEU A 29 -10.12 4.25 -19.47
C LEU A 29 -9.70 5.49 -20.29
N LYS A 30 -10.60 6.01 -21.16
CA LYS A 30 -10.39 7.28 -21.85
C LYS A 30 -10.30 8.45 -20.88
N CYS A 31 -11.20 8.51 -19.90
CA CYS A 31 -11.20 9.56 -18.88
C CYS A 31 -9.90 9.57 -18.04
N TYR A 32 -9.30 8.42 -17.79
CA TYR A 32 -8.00 8.31 -17.13
C TYR A 32 -6.80 8.58 -18.08
N GLY A 33 -7.04 8.72 -19.39
CA GLY A 33 -5.98 8.93 -20.38
C GLY A 33 -5.10 7.70 -20.62
N VAL A 34 -5.60 6.50 -20.34
CA VAL A 34 -4.82 5.26 -20.47
C VAL A 34 -5.26 4.38 -21.63
N MET A 35 -6.34 4.75 -22.32
CA MET A 35 -6.90 3.96 -23.41
C MET A 35 -5.98 3.92 -24.64
N ASP A 36 -5.38 5.04 -25.01
CA ASP A 36 -4.55 5.14 -26.21
C ASP A 36 -3.28 4.28 -26.07
N GLY A 37 -3.04 3.43 -27.06
CA GLY A 37 -1.90 2.51 -27.09
C GLY A 37 -2.04 1.29 -26.16
N LEU A 38 -3.24 1.02 -25.63
CA LEU A 38 -3.52 -0.18 -24.86
C LEU A 38 -3.65 -1.40 -25.78
N ILE A 39 -2.98 -2.48 -25.42
CA ILE A 39 -2.99 -3.75 -26.16
C ILE A 39 -3.82 -4.76 -25.37
N PHE A 40 -5.06 -4.99 -25.80
CA PHE A 40 -5.99 -5.89 -25.09
C PHE A 40 -5.61 -7.38 -25.18
N ASP A 41 -4.84 -7.77 -26.19
CA ASP A 41 -4.30 -9.13 -26.30
C ASP A 41 -3.16 -9.38 -25.27
N ASP A 42 -2.54 -8.34 -24.76
CA ASP A 42 -1.60 -8.44 -23.64
C ASP A 42 -2.37 -8.68 -22.34
N THR A 43 -2.21 -9.87 -21.79
CA THR A 43 -2.92 -10.31 -20.57
C THR A 43 -2.70 -9.37 -19.39
N LEU A 44 -1.49 -8.83 -19.23
CA LEU A 44 -1.17 -7.98 -18.11
C LEU A 44 -1.76 -6.58 -18.27
N GLN A 45 -1.71 -6.00 -19.48
CA GLN A 45 -2.34 -4.73 -19.78
C GLN A 45 -3.86 -4.82 -19.62
N ARG A 46 -4.47 -5.90 -20.14
CA ARG A 46 -5.89 -6.15 -19.95
C ARG A 46 -6.28 -6.28 -18.48
N THR A 47 -5.54 -7.06 -17.70
CA THR A 47 -5.78 -7.21 -16.24
C THR A 47 -5.68 -5.88 -15.52
N ALA A 48 -4.67 -5.07 -15.81
CA ALA A 48 -4.50 -3.75 -15.20
C ALA A 48 -5.64 -2.78 -15.57
N ALA A 49 -6.07 -2.78 -16.83
CA ALA A 49 -7.19 -1.98 -17.31
C ALA A 49 -8.51 -2.37 -16.61
N MET A 50 -8.80 -3.66 -16.55
CA MET A 50 -10.00 -4.19 -15.88
C MET A 50 -9.98 -3.89 -14.38
N TYR A 51 -8.81 -4.03 -13.74
CA TYR A 51 -8.66 -3.67 -12.33
C TYR A 51 -8.91 -2.18 -12.09
N LEU A 52 -8.47 -1.30 -12.98
CA LEU A 52 -8.70 0.14 -12.91
C LEU A 52 -10.20 0.46 -12.95
N ILE A 53 -10.94 -0.14 -13.89
CA ILE A 53 -12.40 0.00 -14.01
C ILE A 53 -13.09 -0.50 -12.74
N TYR A 54 -12.78 -1.72 -12.32
CA TYR A 54 -13.35 -2.31 -11.10
C TYR A 54 -13.13 -1.43 -9.87
N LYS A 55 -11.91 -0.90 -9.69
CA LYS A 55 -11.59 -0.03 -8.54
C LYS A 55 -12.32 1.31 -8.60
N THR A 56 -12.60 1.84 -9.77
CA THR A 56 -13.38 3.06 -9.94
C THR A 56 -14.79 2.88 -9.36
N PHE A 57 -15.47 1.80 -9.74
CA PHE A 57 -16.79 1.48 -9.20
C PHE A 57 -16.76 1.11 -7.72
N ALA A 58 -15.74 0.36 -7.28
CA ALA A 58 -15.58 0.02 -5.88
C ALA A 58 -15.41 1.28 -4.99
N ILE A 59 -14.73 2.32 -5.47
CA ILE A 59 -14.62 3.60 -4.76
C ILE A 59 -15.98 4.27 -4.66
N ALA A 60 -16.72 4.37 -5.75
CA ALA A 60 -18.05 4.97 -5.79
C ALA A 60 -19.01 4.33 -4.77
N ASN A 61 -18.94 2.99 -4.63
CA ASN A 61 -19.87 2.24 -3.79
C ASN A 61 -19.44 2.13 -2.32
N SER A 62 -18.14 2.20 -2.04
CA SER A 62 -17.65 1.84 -0.70
C SER A 62 -17.34 3.02 0.21
N TYR A 63 -17.26 4.23 -0.35
CA TYR A 63 -16.81 5.39 0.43
C TYR A 63 -17.86 6.50 0.46
N PRO A 64 -18.31 6.93 1.66
CA PRO A 64 -19.31 7.99 1.81
C PRO A 64 -18.97 9.30 1.08
N ALA A 65 -17.68 9.59 0.91
CA ALA A 65 -17.23 10.78 0.16
C ALA A 65 -17.56 10.73 -1.34
N TYR A 66 -18.00 9.57 -1.83
CA TYR A 66 -18.38 9.32 -3.23
C TYR A 66 -19.85 8.89 -3.36
N GLU A 67 -20.66 9.11 -2.31
CA GLU A 67 -22.07 8.67 -2.27
C GLU A 67 -22.90 9.21 -3.43
N GLU A 68 -22.59 10.42 -3.92
CA GLU A 68 -23.27 11.01 -5.10
C GLU A 68 -23.12 10.15 -6.37
N PHE A 69 -22.15 9.23 -6.40
CA PHE A 69 -21.86 8.34 -7.53
C PHE A 69 -22.33 6.89 -7.28
N SER A 70 -23.00 6.61 -6.18
CA SER A 70 -23.38 5.25 -5.79
C SER A 70 -24.31 4.56 -6.83
N GLY A 71 -25.10 5.33 -7.55
CA GLY A 71 -25.94 4.83 -8.65
C GLY A 71 -25.16 4.19 -9.80
N LEU A 72 -23.86 4.52 -9.97
CA LEU A 72 -23.01 3.86 -10.95
C LEU A 72 -22.65 2.41 -10.60
N GLY A 73 -22.74 2.04 -9.31
CA GLY A 73 -22.39 0.70 -8.85
C GLY A 73 -23.42 -0.36 -9.12
N GLU A 74 -24.65 0.03 -9.40
CA GLU A 74 -25.72 -0.85 -9.83
C GLU A 74 -25.64 -1.18 -11.34
N LEU A 75 -24.75 -0.51 -12.06
CA LEU A 75 -24.45 -0.81 -13.45
C LEU A 75 -23.70 -2.15 -13.55
N ASP A 76 -24.41 -3.23 -13.28
CA ASP A 76 -23.92 -4.61 -13.31
C ASP A 76 -23.53 -5.09 -14.73
N LYS A 77 -23.49 -4.15 -15.69
CA LYS A 77 -23.39 -4.46 -17.11
C LYS A 77 -22.45 -3.49 -17.82
N PHE A 78 -21.23 -3.94 -17.97
CA PHE A 78 -20.19 -3.31 -18.79
C PHE A 78 -20.55 -3.21 -20.30
N THR A 79 -21.77 -3.59 -20.70
CA THR A 79 -22.19 -3.80 -22.09
C THR A 79 -23.37 -2.96 -22.53
N GLN A 80 -23.81 -1.94 -21.80
CA GLN A 80 -24.92 -1.08 -22.22
C GLN A 80 -24.43 0.20 -22.94
N GLU A 81 -25.17 0.65 -23.94
CA GLU A 81 -25.05 2.01 -24.47
C GLU A 81 -25.19 2.99 -23.32
N VAL A 82 -24.22 3.88 -23.18
CA VAL A 82 -24.13 4.77 -22.03
C VAL A 82 -24.94 6.03 -22.33
N GLU A 83 -26.00 6.24 -21.57
CA GLU A 83 -26.78 7.47 -21.62
C GLU A 83 -25.89 8.69 -21.36
N PRO A 84 -26.14 9.86 -22.02
CA PRO A 84 -25.32 11.06 -21.84
C PRO A 84 -25.18 11.51 -20.38
N GLU A 85 -26.24 11.34 -19.59
CA GLU A 85 -26.24 11.68 -18.15
C GLU A 85 -25.29 10.77 -17.34
N THR A 86 -25.27 9.49 -17.68
CA THR A 86 -24.36 8.51 -17.08
C THR A 86 -22.91 8.83 -17.44
N MET A 87 -22.66 9.29 -18.67
CA MET A 87 -21.32 9.73 -19.10
C MET A 87 -20.81 10.92 -18.32
N ASP A 88 -21.66 11.93 -18.09
CA ASP A 88 -21.29 13.08 -17.27
C ASP A 88 -20.95 12.65 -15.84
N LEU A 89 -21.73 11.74 -15.28
CA LEU A 89 -21.50 11.21 -13.94
C LEU A 89 -20.17 10.44 -13.84
N ILE A 90 -19.85 9.63 -14.85
CA ILE A 90 -18.55 8.91 -14.94
C ILE A 90 -17.40 9.91 -15.02
N TYR A 91 -17.51 10.93 -15.87
CA TYR A 91 -16.48 11.96 -16.02
C TYR A 91 -16.25 12.70 -14.68
N ARG A 92 -17.31 13.08 -13.99
CA ARG A 92 -17.24 13.73 -12.67
C ARG A 92 -16.61 12.80 -11.63
N LEU A 93 -16.98 11.52 -11.59
CA LEU A 93 -16.39 10.53 -10.70
C LEU A 93 -14.89 10.41 -10.92
N VAL A 94 -14.45 10.15 -12.16
CA VAL A 94 -13.02 10.02 -12.48
C VAL A 94 -12.25 11.28 -12.12
N LYS A 95 -12.80 12.47 -12.44
CA LYS A 95 -12.18 13.75 -12.10
C LYS A 95 -12.06 13.95 -10.58
N THR A 96 -13.05 13.52 -9.82
CA THR A 96 -13.02 13.55 -8.35
C THR A 96 -11.95 12.62 -7.80
N ILE A 97 -11.88 11.39 -8.31
CA ILE A 97 -10.85 10.41 -7.92
C ILE A 97 -9.44 10.93 -8.25
N MET A 98 -9.24 11.52 -9.42
CA MET A 98 -7.92 12.04 -9.82
C MET A 98 -7.46 13.24 -8.98
N ARG A 99 -8.38 14.00 -8.41
CA ARG A 99 -8.08 15.09 -7.48
C ARG A 99 -7.82 14.60 -6.05
N ASP A 100 -8.39 13.47 -5.69
CA ASP A 100 -8.21 12.86 -4.36
C ASP A 100 -6.76 12.37 -4.21
N LYS A 101 -6.03 12.93 -3.25
CA LYS A 101 -4.67 12.55 -2.88
C LYS A 101 -4.62 11.61 -1.68
N SER A 102 -5.77 11.13 -1.22
CA SER A 102 -5.85 10.21 -0.08
C SER A 102 -5.49 8.78 -0.47
N HIS A 103 -5.46 7.90 0.54
CA HIS A 103 -5.26 6.47 0.37
C HIS A 103 -6.37 5.79 -0.44
N ILE A 104 -7.57 6.41 -0.54
CA ILE A 104 -8.71 5.83 -1.27
C ILE A 104 -8.38 5.72 -2.76
N SER A 105 -7.87 6.79 -3.35
CA SER A 105 -7.50 6.84 -4.76
C SER A 105 -6.09 6.28 -5.05
N LEU A 106 -5.33 5.89 -4.01
CA LEU A 106 -3.95 5.42 -4.16
C LEU A 106 -3.83 4.23 -5.12
N LYS A 107 -4.75 3.24 -5.00
CA LYS A 107 -4.75 2.06 -5.87
C LYS A 107 -5.01 2.38 -7.35
N ILE A 108 -5.78 3.42 -7.61
CA ILE A 108 -6.00 3.95 -8.98
C ILE A 108 -4.68 4.51 -9.52
N ARG A 109 -4.00 5.36 -8.77
CA ARG A 109 -2.72 5.97 -9.19
C ARG A 109 -1.65 4.90 -9.43
N GLN A 110 -1.51 3.93 -8.53
CA GLN A 110 -0.59 2.79 -8.70
C GLN A 110 -0.86 2.06 -10.01
N THR A 111 -2.12 1.79 -10.32
CA THR A 111 -2.49 1.06 -11.53
C THR A 111 -2.23 1.89 -12.79
N ILE A 112 -2.50 3.20 -12.76
CA ILE A 112 -2.21 4.10 -13.88
C ILE A 112 -0.70 4.16 -14.17
N HIS A 113 0.15 4.31 -13.13
CA HIS A 113 1.61 4.30 -13.30
C HIS A 113 2.10 2.99 -13.90
N PHE A 114 1.63 1.87 -13.35
CA PHE A 114 1.98 0.54 -13.85
C PHE A 114 1.54 0.33 -15.30
N LEU A 115 0.31 0.71 -15.65
CA LEU A 115 -0.22 0.58 -16.99
C LEU A 115 0.56 1.44 -18.00
N ASN A 116 0.94 2.65 -17.61
CA ASN A 116 1.78 3.50 -18.44
C ASN A 116 3.18 2.90 -18.67
N ALA A 117 3.76 2.24 -17.67
CA ALA A 117 5.04 1.54 -17.81
C ALA A 117 4.93 0.35 -18.79
N LEU A 118 3.84 -0.41 -18.74
CA LEU A 118 3.56 -1.47 -19.73
C LEU A 118 3.42 -0.90 -21.16
N LYS A 119 2.67 0.18 -21.33
CA LYS A 119 2.47 0.83 -22.64
C LYS A 119 3.77 1.41 -23.21
N LYS A 120 4.65 1.95 -22.37
CA LYS A 120 5.98 2.43 -22.78
C LYS A 120 6.98 1.30 -23.08
N GLY A 121 6.64 0.05 -22.71
CA GLY A 121 7.53 -1.10 -22.86
C GLY A 121 8.67 -1.15 -21.84
N THR A 122 8.67 -0.29 -20.80
CA THR A 122 9.64 -0.37 -19.69
C THR A 122 9.41 -1.62 -18.84
N ILE A 123 8.18 -2.14 -18.83
CA ILE A 123 7.82 -3.45 -18.31
C ILE A 123 7.44 -4.35 -19.48
N ASP A 124 8.21 -5.42 -19.68
CA ASP A 124 7.87 -6.51 -20.60
C ASP A 124 6.95 -7.50 -19.87
N SER A 125 5.68 -7.60 -20.32
CA SER A 125 4.65 -8.39 -19.65
C SER A 125 5.03 -9.85 -19.46
N GLN A 126 5.68 -10.46 -20.44
CA GLN A 126 6.02 -11.90 -20.39
C GLN A 126 7.21 -12.14 -19.45
N LYS A 127 8.23 -11.31 -19.52
CA LYS A 127 9.42 -11.46 -18.68
C LYS A 127 9.13 -11.05 -17.24
N PHE A 128 8.28 -10.06 -17.02
CA PHE A 128 7.96 -9.53 -15.69
C PHE A 128 7.38 -10.60 -14.75
N LEU A 129 6.48 -11.45 -15.25
CA LEU A 129 5.81 -12.50 -14.47
C LEU A 129 6.66 -13.77 -14.27
N THR A 130 7.81 -13.87 -14.92
CA THR A 130 8.63 -15.10 -14.93
C THR A 130 9.92 -15.00 -14.12
N ARG A 131 10.22 -13.83 -13.55
CA ARG A 131 11.47 -13.59 -12.83
C ARG A 131 11.27 -12.88 -11.50
N LYS A 132 12.27 -13.02 -10.63
CA LYS A 132 12.41 -12.19 -9.44
C LYS A 132 13.04 -10.86 -9.82
N ILE A 133 12.47 -9.77 -9.36
CA ILE A 133 12.92 -8.40 -9.61
C ILE A 133 13.25 -7.71 -8.29
N SER A 134 14.32 -6.94 -8.24
CA SER A 134 14.59 -6.11 -7.07
C SER A 134 13.64 -4.92 -6.98
N HIS A 135 13.43 -4.40 -5.76
CA HIS A 135 12.57 -3.23 -5.58
C HIS A 135 13.06 -2.02 -6.39
N ARG A 136 14.38 -1.81 -6.45
CA ARG A 136 14.98 -0.71 -7.23
C ARG A 136 14.73 -0.88 -8.72
N GLU A 137 14.92 -2.08 -9.24
CA GLU A 137 14.64 -2.39 -10.65
C GLU A 137 13.16 -2.17 -10.97
N TYR A 138 12.26 -2.62 -10.08
CA TYR A 138 10.82 -2.38 -10.25
C TYR A 138 10.50 -0.88 -10.33
N PHE A 139 10.99 -0.08 -9.37
CA PHE A 139 10.72 1.37 -9.37
C PHE A 139 11.29 2.08 -10.59
N LEU A 140 12.45 1.69 -11.09
CA LEU A 140 13.00 2.22 -12.35
C LEU A 140 12.14 1.87 -13.56
N CYS A 141 11.53 0.67 -13.59
CA CYS A 141 10.61 0.31 -14.67
C CYS A 141 9.32 1.14 -14.66
N VAL A 142 8.81 1.48 -13.48
CA VAL A 142 7.53 2.20 -13.35
C VAL A 142 7.71 3.72 -13.50
N ASP A 143 8.85 4.27 -13.10
CA ASP A 143 9.17 5.69 -13.28
C ASP A 143 10.67 5.90 -13.45
N GLU A 144 11.09 6.09 -14.69
CA GLU A 144 12.50 6.25 -15.06
C GLU A 144 13.11 7.57 -14.57
N ASP A 145 12.28 8.61 -14.40
CA ASP A 145 12.73 9.99 -14.24
C ASP A 145 12.73 10.49 -12.79
N LYS A 146 12.13 9.74 -11.85
CA LYS A 146 12.00 10.20 -10.47
C LYS A 146 12.99 9.56 -9.51
N ASP A 147 13.72 10.43 -8.86
CA ASP A 147 14.40 10.11 -7.62
C ASP A 147 13.35 9.95 -6.50
N LEU A 148 12.85 8.74 -6.31
CA LEU A 148 11.81 8.40 -5.33
C LEU A 148 12.34 8.59 -3.89
N ARG A 149 12.51 9.84 -3.48
CA ARG A 149 13.09 10.19 -2.17
C ARG A 149 12.05 10.26 -1.06
N SER A 150 10.79 10.50 -1.39
CA SER A 150 9.74 10.59 -0.37
C SER A 150 8.96 9.28 -0.25
N MET A 151 8.57 8.92 0.98
CA MET A 151 7.69 7.77 1.22
C MET A 151 6.33 7.90 0.53
N ARG A 152 5.88 9.11 0.27
CA ARG A 152 4.62 9.36 -0.45
C ARG A 152 4.76 8.99 -1.92
N ASP A 153 5.88 9.39 -2.54
CA ASP A 153 6.15 9.07 -3.93
C ASP A 153 6.30 7.55 -4.09
N ILE A 154 7.03 6.91 -3.19
CA ILE A 154 7.17 5.43 -3.17
C ILE A 154 5.81 4.74 -3.13
N GLN A 155 4.85 5.22 -2.32
CA GLN A 155 3.52 4.60 -2.25
C GLN A 155 2.75 4.64 -3.58
N GLU A 156 2.86 5.72 -4.35
CA GLU A 156 2.16 5.85 -5.64
C GLU A 156 2.72 4.90 -6.71
N TYR A 157 3.95 4.44 -6.52
CA TYR A 157 4.65 3.54 -7.45
C TYR A 157 4.77 2.09 -6.93
N LEU A 158 4.11 1.75 -5.82
CA LEU A 158 4.03 0.36 -5.38
C LEU A 158 3.28 -0.49 -6.40
N PRO A 159 3.55 -1.81 -6.44
CA PRO A 159 2.85 -2.71 -7.32
C PRO A 159 1.32 -2.66 -7.11
N PRO A 160 0.54 -2.67 -8.19
CA PRO A 160 -0.92 -2.69 -8.10
C PRO A 160 -1.43 -3.88 -7.29
N SER A 161 -2.53 -3.69 -6.55
CA SER A 161 -3.06 -4.70 -5.63
C SER A 161 -3.73 -5.91 -6.30
N PHE A 162 -3.73 -6.00 -7.63
CA PHE A 162 -4.13 -7.22 -8.31
C PHE A 162 -3.00 -8.26 -8.39
N PHE A 163 -1.79 -7.91 -7.96
CA PHE A 163 -0.71 -8.86 -7.78
C PHE A 163 -0.71 -9.49 -6.39
N GLN A 164 -0.46 -10.78 -6.34
CA GLN A 164 0.12 -11.44 -5.18
C GLN A 164 1.64 -11.28 -5.28
N ILE A 165 2.24 -10.70 -4.25
CA ILE A 165 3.66 -10.40 -4.23
C ILE A 165 4.34 -11.33 -3.24
N GLU A 166 5.26 -12.15 -3.71
CA GLU A 166 6.16 -12.93 -2.86
C GLU A 166 7.46 -12.15 -2.64
N ILE A 167 7.85 -11.97 -1.38
CA ILE A 167 9.05 -11.22 -1.01
C ILE A 167 10.14 -12.19 -0.58
N PHE A 168 11.32 -12.05 -1.15
CA PHE A 168 12.51 -12.84 -0.87
C PHE A 168 13.59 -11.96 -0.27
N MET A 169 14.17 -12.38 0.85
CA MET A 169 15.20 -11.65 1.57
C MET A 169 16.59 -12.20 1.28
N ASN A 170 17.56 -11.31 1.08
CA ASN A 170 18.98 -11.66 1.00
C ASN A 170 19.63 -11.38 2.35
N ARG A 171 20.35 -12.37 2.88
CA ARG A 171 21.12 -12.21 4.12
C ARG A 171 22.50 -11.63 3.80
N TYR A 172 22.89 -10.62 4.58
CA TYR A 172 24.19 -9.95 4.46
C TYR A 172 24.91 -9.98 5.81
N GLU A 173 26.21 -10.34 5.75
CA GLU A 173 27.13 -10.25 6.88
C GLU A 173 28.39 -9.50 6.42
N ASN A 174 28.88 -8.57 7.23
CA ASN A 174 30.07 -7.74 6.93
C ASN A 174 30.06 -7.11 5.52
N GLY A 175 28.86 -6.72 5.05
CA GLY A 175 28.68 -6.10 3.74
C GLY A 175 28.66 -7.06 2.55
N GLY A 176 28.87 -8.36 2.77
CA GLY A 176 28.78 -9.41 1.76
C GLY A 176 27.47 -10.20 1.86
N ARG A 177 26.96 -10.67 0.72
CA ARG A 177 25.82 -11.59 0.69
C ARG A 177 26.28 -12.99 1.17
N VAL A 178 25.56 -13.55 2.14
CA VAL A 178 25.92 -14.83 2.77
C VAL A 178 25.18 -16.02 2.17
N ASN A 179 23.94 -15.80 1.69
CA ASN A 179 23.14 -16.89 1.11
C ASN A 179 23.20 -16.84 -0.42
N ASP A 180 23.36 -18.00 -1.05
CA ASP A 180 23.36 -18.14 -2.51
C ASP A 180 21.97 -17.91 -3.11
N THR A 181 20.92 -18.31 -2.39
CA THR A 181 19.53 -18.15 -2.80
C THR A 181 18.76 -17.24 -1.85
N PRO A 182 17.93 -16.30 -2.37
CA PRO A 182 17.05 -15.48 -1.54
C PRO A 182 16.06 -16.37 -0.77
N ILE A 183 15.82 -16.03 0.49
CA ILE A 183 14.93 -16.77 1.40
C ILE A 183 13.53 -16.12 1.33
N PRO A 184 12.44 -16.87 1.06
CA PRO A 184 11.08 -16.35 1.15
C PRO A 184 10.80 -15.81 2.55
N ILE A 185 10.02 -14.72 2.64
CA ILE A 185 9.70 -14.10 3.94
C ILE A 185 8.94 -15.06 4.88
N GLU A 186 8.20 -16.00 4.31
CA GLU A 186 7.48 -17.06 5.03
C GLU A 186 8.41 -18.03 5.76
N GLN A 187 9.65 -18.16 5.31
CA GLN A 187 10.67 -19.00 5.93
C GLN A 187 11.49 -18.28 7.02
N MET A 188 11.24 -17.00 7.24
CA MET A 188 11.80 -16.29 8.40
C MET A 188 11.23 -16.88 9.69
N SER A 189 11.94 -16.71 10.80
CA SER A 189 11.43 -17.09 12.12
C SER A 189 10.11 -16.38 12.45
N ALA A 190 9.28 -16.98 13.28
CA ALA A 190 8.00 -16.37 13.68
C ALA A 190 8.21 -14.97 14.30
N GLY A 191 9.24 -14.79 15.12
CA GLY A 191 9.57 -13.50 15.73
C GLY A 191 9.99 -12.44 14.72
N GLU A 192 10.83 -12.79 13.74
CA GLU A 192 11.24 -11.86 12.67
C GLU A 192 10.05 -11.42 11.82
N ARG A 193 9.20 -12.37 11.41
CA ARG A 193 7.98 -12.07 10.65
C ARG A 193 7.03 -11.17 11.44
N GLN A 194 6.77 -11.51 12.70
CA GLN A 194 5.90 -10.73 13.57
C GLN A 194 6.42 -9.30 13.72
N TYR A 195 7.72 -9.15 13.94
CA TYR A 195 8.37 -7.83 14.04
C TYR A 195 8.16 -7.00 12.77
N LEU A 196 8.41 -7.58 11.61
CA LEU A 196 8.23 -6.91 10.32
C LEU A 196 6.75 -6.53 10.07
N TYR A 197 5.82 -7.45 10.33
CA TYR A 197 4.40 -7.20 10.13
C TYR A 197 3.86 -6.13 11.08
N THR A 198 4.31 -6.12 12.32
CA THR A 198 3.94 -5.12 13.32
C THR A 198 4.28 -3.71 12.83
N PHE A 199 5.53 -3.47 12.44
CA PHE A 199 5.94 -2.16 11.93
C PHE A 199 5.24 -1.81 10.62
N SER A 200 5.13 -2.74 9.68
CA SER A 200 4.47 -2.51 8.39
C SER A 200 3.01 -2.11 8.58
N THR A 201 2.30 -2.78 9.49
CA THR A 201 0.90 -2.50 9.80
C THR A 201 0.72 -1.10 10.40
N TYR A 202 1.52 -0.74 11.39
CA TYR A 202 1.43 0.59 12.02
C TYR A 202 1.75 1.71 11.03
N ILE A 203 2.84 1.57 10.29
CA ILE A 203 3.22 2.55 9.29
C ILE A 203 2.11 2.70 8.24
N TYR A 204 1.57 1.61 7.74
CA TYR A 204 0.48 1.62 6.76
C TYR A 204 -0.76 2.36 7.26
N HIS A 205 -1.24 2.02 8.47
CA HIS A 205 -2.43 2.67 9.02
C HIS A 205 -2.22 4.15 9.32
N VAL A 206 -1.08 4.52 9.88
CA VAL A 206 -0.77 5.92 10.15
C VAL A 206 -0.64 6.73 8.86
N LEU A 207 0.00 6.18 7.82
CA LEU A 207 0.08 6.83 6.51
C LEU A 207 -1.30 7.04 5.90
N ASN A 208 -2.20 6.06 6.02
CA ASN A 208 -3.57 6.18 5.53
C ASN A 208 -4.34 7.28 6.27
N LEU A 209 -4.27 7.31 7.61
CA LEU A 209 -4.91 8.37 8.41
C LEU A 209 -4.40 9.76 8.03
N LEU A 210 -3.09 9.92 7.84
CA LEU A 210 -2.47 11.20 7.51
C LEU A 210 -2.57 11.58 6.02
N SER A 211 -3.06 10.69 5.16
CA SER A 211 -3.22 10.96 3.73
C SER A 211 -4.44 11.84 3.42
N ILE A 212 -5.40 11.94 4.33
CA ILE A 212 -6.64 12.68 4.15
C ILE A 212 -6.35 14.19 4.12
N GLN A 213 -6.63 14.84 3.00
CA GLN A 213 -6.34 16.28 2.78
C GLN A 213 -7.58 17.13 2.49
N GLU A 214 -8.73 16.51 2.22
CA GLU A 214 -9.93 17.20 1.81
C GLU A 214 -10.60 17.97 2.96
N SER A 215 -11.19 19.12 2.64
CA SER A 215 -11.86 20.01 3.60
C SER A 215 -13.10 19.39 4.23
N HIS A 216 -13.72 18.40 3.58
CA HIS A 216 -14.95 17.74 4.04
C HIS A 216 -14.70 16.50 4.90
N ARG A 217 -13.45 16.11 5.09
CA ARG A 217 -13.07 14.94 5.92
C ARG A 217 -12.35 15.38 7.18
N VAL A 218 -12.51 14.59 8.24
CA VAL A 218 -11.81 14.82 9.51
C VAL A 218 -10.31 14.60 9.30
N ARG A 219 -9.52 15.63 9.58
CA ARG A 219 -8.06 15.54 9.60
C ARG A 219 -7.59 15.22 11.01
N TYR A 220 -6.94 14.09 11.15
CA TYR A 220 -6.34 13.70 12.42
C TYR A 220 -5.00 14.41 12.61
N ARG A 221 -4.86 15.12 13.73
CA ARG A 221 -3.61 15.78 14.13
C ARG A 221 -2.97 15.10 15.33
N ASN A 222 -3.77 14.48 16.16
CA ASN A 222 -3.33 13.75 17.35
C ASN A 222 -3.67 12.29 17.16
N ILE A 223 -2.66 11.42 17.18
CA ILE A 223 -2.78 9.99 16.97
C ILE A 223 -2.37 9.28 18.25
N ASN A 224 -3.27 8.48 18.81
CA ASN A 224 -2.98 7.61 19.92
C ASN A 224 -2.66 6.22 19.36
N LEU A 225 -1.44 5.74 19.58
CA LEU A 225 -1.02 4.37 19.33
C LEU A 225 -1.14 3.60 20.65
N ILE A 226 -2.06 2.65 20.69
CA ILE A 226 -2.23 1.74 21.82
C ILE A 226 -1.68 0.39 21.40
N LEU A 227 -0.63 -0.06 22.05
CA LEU A 227 0.12 -1.26 21.76
C LEU A 227 -0.03 -2.20 22.96
N ASP A 228 -0.77 -3.27 22.76
CA ASP A 228 -1.06 -4.26 23.79
C ASP A 228 -0.30 -5.54 23.49
N GLU A 229 0.62 -5.93 24.37
CA GLU A 229 1.47 -7.12 24.26
C GLU A 229 2.10 -7.30 22.85
N VAL A 230 2.51 -6.20 22.24
CA VAL A 230 3.02 -6.19 20.86
C VAL A 230 4.26 -7.08 20.67
N GLU A 231 4.98 -7.31 21.74
CA GLU A 231 6.22 -8.10 21.79
C GLU A 231 6.02 -9.61 21.78
N ILE A 232 4.80 -10.11 21.80
CA ILE A 232 4.52 -11.56 21.72
C ILE A 232 5.24 -12.15 20.52
N CYS A 233 5.98 -13.23 20.73
CA CYS A 233 6.87 -13.89 19.77
C CYS A 233 8.15 -13.14 19.40
N PHE A 234 8.42 -11.94 19.92
CA PHE A 234 9.69 -11.28 19.64
C PHE A 234 10.84 -11.93 20.39
N HIS A 235 11.96 -12.11 19.71
CA HIS A 235 13.21 -12.40 20.41
C HIS A 235 13.58 -11.25 21.36
N PRO A 236 14.19 -11.50 22.53
CA PRO A 236 14.54 -10.46 23.52
C PRO A 236 15.29 -9.25 22.93
N GLU A 237 16.15 -9.47 21.93
CA GLU A 237 16.86 -8.37 21.25
C GLU A 237 15.90 -7.49 20.43
N PHE A 238 14.85 -8.06 19.81
CA PHE A 238 13.83 -7.27 19.13
C PHE A 238 12.96 -6.49 20.12
N GLN A 239 12.63 -7.10 21.27
CA GLN A 239 11.90 -6.42 22.33
C GLN A 239 12.67 -5.20 22.83
N ARG A 240 13.98 -5.34 23.08
CA ARG A 240 14.84 -4.27 23.56
C ARG A 240 14.92 -3.09 22.57
N ARG A 241 14.94 -3.37 21.27
CA ARG A 241 15.06 -2.34 20.21
C ARG A 241 13.73 -1.75 19.77
N PHE A 242 12.62 -2.34 20.17
CA PHE A 242 11.30 -2.02 19.63
C PHE A 242 10.93 -0.54 19.78
N VAL A 243 11.03 -0.01 20.99
CA VAL A 243 10.66 1.40 21.28
C VAL A 243 11.56 2.37 20.52
N TYR A 244 12.86 2.14 20.51
CA TYR A 244 13.83 2.96 19.79
C TYR A 244 13.51 2.99 18.28
N GLU A 245 13.26 1.84 17.69
CA GLU A 245 12.96 1.75 16.26
C GLU A 245 11.58 2.36 15.93
N LEU A 246 10.57 2.14 16.77
CA LEU A 246 9.24 2.76 16.60
C LEU A 246 9.34 4.29 16.58
N LEU A 247 10.02 4.88 17.55
CA LEU A 247 10.25 6.32 17.60
C LEU A 247 11.07 6.81 16.40
N GLY A 248 12.05 6.03 15.96
CA GLY A 248 12.84 6.30 14.77
C GLY A 248 12.00 6.33 13.49
N TYR A 249 11.05 5.40 13.32
CA TYR A 249 10.12 5.41 12.20
C TYR A 249 9.15 6.59 12.26
N ILE A 250 8.57 6.87 13.43
CA ILE A 250 7.69 8.03 13.62
C ILE A 250 8.42 9.32 13.27
N LYS A 251 9.62 9.50 13.77
CA LYS A 251 10.44 10.67 13.48
C LYS A 251 10.71 10.83 11.97
N ARG A 252 11.15 9.78 11.30
CA ARG A 252 11.52 9.85 9.87
C ARG A 252 10.34 10.07 8.95
N LEU A 253 9.18 9.46 9.25
CA LEU A 253 8.06 9.40 8.32
C LEU A 253 7.01 10.50 8.57
N PHE A 254 6.91 11.01 9.79
CA PHE A 254 5.76 11.81 10.18
C PHE A 254 6.08 13.19 10.77
N MET A 255 7.33 13.50 11.13
CA MET A 255 7.68 14.81 11.75
C MET A 255 7.26 16.02 10.92
N ASN A 256 7.24 15.92 9.60
CA ASN A 256 6.88 17.02 8.71
C ASN A 256 5.37 17.06 8.37
N ARG A 257 4.53 16.24 9.02
CA ARG A 257 3.10 16.10 8.68
C ARG A 257 2.14 16.79 9.65
N ASN A 258 2.62 17.67 10.51
CA ASN A 258 1.79 18.34 11.55
C ASN A 258 0.93 17.35 12.36
N ALA A 259 1.49 16.22 12.72
CA ALA A 259 0.84 15.19 13.53
C ALA A 259 1.60 14.98 14.85
N SER A 260 0.85 14.88 15.93
CA SER A 260 1.36 14.52 17.26
C SER A 260 1.02 13.06 17.55
N PHE A 261 1.92 12.36 18.24
CA PHE A 261 1.73 10.97 18.63
C PHE A 261 1.77 10.83 20.14
N ASN A 262 0.79 10.13 20.67
CA ASN A 262 0.78 9.63 22.03
C ASN A 262 0.84 8.11 21.97
N ILE A 263 1.81 7.50 22.64
CA ILE A 263 2.09 6.06 22.56
C ILE A 263 1.86 5.46 23.94
N LEU A 264 0.92 4.55 24.03
CA LEU A 264 0.65 3.74 25.21
C LEU A 264 1.06 2.29 24.90
N ILE A 265 1.94 1.72 25.71
CA ILE A 265 2.39 0.34 25.57
C ILE A 265 1.99 -0.40 26.85
N ALA A 266 1.15 -1.43 26.71
CA ALA A 266 0.91 -2.41 27.75
C ALA A 266 1.79 -3.63 27.47
N THR A 267 2.60 -4.04 28.44
CA THR A 267 3.61 -5.08 28.24
C THR A 267 3.90 -5.82 29.54
N HIS A 268 4.20 -7.10 29.43
CA HIS A 268 4.80 -7.90 30.51
C HIS A 268 6.32 -8.06 30.38
N SER A 269 6.92 -7.48 29.33
CA SER A 269 8.34 -7.63 29.05
C SER A 269 9.20 -6.54 29.71
N PRO A 270 10.16 -6.90 30.55
CA PRO A 270 11.13 -5.95 31.08
C PRO A 270 12.08 -5.40 30.00
N PHE A 271 12.23 -6.10 28.88
CA PHE A 271 13.08 -5.66 27.77
C PHE A 271 12.51 -4.48 27.01
N ILE A 272 11.17 -4.40 26.87
CA ILE A 272 10.48 -3.24 26.27
C ILE A 272 10.73 -1.97 27.11
N LEU A 273 10.83 -2.12 28.41
CA LEU A 273 10.99 -0.98 29.35
C LEU A 273 12.42 -0.42 29.40
N SER A 274 13.41 -1.13 28.84
CA SER A 274 14.84 -0.80 29.00
C SER A 274 15.22 0.60 28.52
N ASP A 275 14.53 1.11 27.49
CA ASP A 275 14.79 2.41 26.88
C ASP A 275 13.77 3.49 27.31
N ILE A 276 12.87 3.17 28.26
CA ILE A 276 11.81 4.07 28.71
C ILE A 276 12.20 4.68 30.06
N PRO A 277 12.18 6.02 30.22
CA PRO A 277 12.41 6.65 31.52
C PRO A 277 11.40 6.17 32.57
N GLN A 278 11.86 5.92 33.80
CA GLN A 278 10.99 5.44 34.89
C GLN A 278 9.76 6.33 35.13
N SER A 279 9.89 7.63 34.94
CA SER A 279 8.76 8.57 35.04
C SER A 279 7.62 8.29 34.07
N ASN A 280 7.88 7.53 33.02
CA ASN A 280 6.91 7.20 31.99
C ASN A 280 6.40 5.74 32.09
N ILE A 281 6.78 5.05 33.18
CA ILE A 281 6.38 3.67 33.42
C ILE A 281 5.39 3.64 34.58
N LEU A 282 4.25 2.99 34.34
CA LEU A 282 3.25 2.68 35.36
C LEU A 282 3.31 1.19 35.67
N TYR A 283 3.67 0.83 36.87
CA TYR A 283 3.66 -0.55 37.35
C TYR A 283 2.29 -0.88 37.92
N LEU A 284 1.71 -2.00 37.51
CA LEU A 284 0.42 -2.48 37.99
C LEU A 284 0.57 -3.88 38.56
N GLU A 285 0.03 -4.08 39.76
CA GLU A 285 -0.09 -5.37 40.44
C GLU A 285 -1.50 -5.50 40.99
N ASP A 286 -2.20 -6.58 40.70
CA ASP A 286 -3.60 -6.80 41.09
C ASP A 286 -4.54 -5.61 40.78
N GLY A 287 -4.34 -4.96 39.64
CA GLY A 287 -5.12 -3.80 39.21
C GLY A 287 -4.84 -2.51 39.99
N LYS A 288 -3.79 -2.49 40.80
CA LYS A 288 -3.37 -1.31 41.58
C LYS A 288 -2.01 -0.83 41.11
N MET A 289 -1.82 0.49 41.16
CA MET A 289 -0.51 1.09 40.90
C MET A 289 0.43 0.74 42.07
N VAL A 290 1.60 0.22 41.73
CA VAL A 290 2.70 -0.05 42.66
C VAL A 290 3.89 0.80 42.28
N MET A 291 4.68 1.18 43.30
CA MET A 291 5.99 1.82 43.06
C MET A 291 7.04 0.72 42.89
N PRO A 292 7.98 0.85 41.96
CA PRO A 292 9.06 -0.13 41.76
C PRO A 292 10.01 -0.17 42.94
#